data_72fcce86dbfb29fd54f0733c50597f12
#
_entry.id   72fcce86dbfb29fd54f0733c50597f12
#
_cell.length_a   1.000
_cell.length_b   1.000
_cell.length_c   1.000
_cell.angle_alpha   90.00
_cell.angle_beta   90.00
_cell.angle_gamma   90.00
#
_symmetry.space_group_name_H-M   'P 1'
#
loop_
_entity.id
_entity.type
_entity.pdbx_description
1 polymer ?
#
loop_
_entity_poly.entity_id
_entity_poly.type
_entity_poly.pdbx_seq_one_letter_code
_entity_poly.pdbx_strand_id
1 'polypeptide(L)'
;MNKFGIGQPVKRFEDRRLLSGEGRFINDINLAGQAHAVVVRSPHAHARIKSIARSAASAAPGVLGIFTGEDLAADGLGTMLPTVQRKRPDGSPMFARSHPGLATGHVRFVGDPFLLILAETRSLALDAAELIEVDFDELPSVTDTARAAAGKAAVWDE
;
A
#
# COMPACT_ATOMS: atom_id res chain seq x y z
N MET A 1 -34.00 -19.55 33.31
CA MET A 1 -32.63 -19.24 33.76
C MET A 1 -31.77 -19.01 32.54
N ASN A 2 -31.43 -17.76 32.24
CA ASN A 2 -30.53 -17.47 31.13
C ASN A 2 -29.12 -17.94 31.49
N LYS A 3 -28.67 -19.02 30.88
CA LYS A 3 -27.29 -19.49 31.04
C LYS A 3 -26.39 -18.71 30.10
N PHE A 4 -25.64 -17.78 30.66
CA PHE A 4 -24.53 -17.16 29.89
C PHE A 4 -23.27 -18.00 30.10
N GLY A 5 -22.67 -18.46 29.03
CA GLY A 5 -21.43 -19.22 29.12
C GLY A 5 -20.98 -19.80 27.79
N ILE A 6 -19.85 -20.50 27.81
CA ILE A 6 -19.24 -21.14 26.65
C ILE A 6 -20.25 -22.08 25.97
N GLY A 7 -20.39 -22.00 24.65
CA GLY A 7 -21.28 -22.84 23.85
C GLY A 7 -22.71 -22.32 23.72
N GLN A 8 -23.02 -21.13 24.26
CA GLN A 8 -24.34 -20.51 24.05
C GLN A 8 -24.35 -19.69 22.74
N PRO A 9 -25.43 -19.78 21.93
CA PRO A 9 -25.59 -18.95 20.74
C PRO A 9 -25.89 -17.51 21.16
N VAL A 10 -24.85 -16.70 21.28
CA VAL A 10 -24.98 -15.27 21.57
C VAL A 10 -25.07 -14.52 20.23
N LYS A 11 -26.19 -13.84 19.97
CA LYS A 11 -26.34 -12.96 18.81
C LYS A 11 -25.41 -11.76 18.95
N ARG A 12 -24.73 -11.39 17.87
CA ARG A 12 -23.94 -10.17 17.84
C ARG A 12 -24.86 -8.95 17.98
N PHE A 13 -24.43 -7.99 18.76
CA PHE A 13 -25.19 -6.75 19.03
C PHE A 13 -25.52 -5.99 17.74
N GLU A 14 -24.62 -6.04 16.76
CA GLU A 14 -24.72 -5.30 15.51
C GLU A 14 -25.52 -6.04 14.42
N ASP A 15 -25.83 -7.34 14.58
CA ASP A 15 -26.50 -8.14 13.55
C ASP A 15 -27.81 -7.49 13.08
N ARG A 16 -28.60 -6.94 13.99
CA ARG A 16 -29.87 -6.29 13.64
C ARG A 16 -29.66 -5.13 12.67
N ARG A 17 -28.71 -4.23 12.97
CA ARG A 17 -28.40 -3.05 12.16
C ARG A 17 -27.78 -3.44 10.80
N LEU A 18 -26.89 -4.42 10.79
CA LEU A 18 -26.23 -4.89 9.57
C LEU A 18 -27.21 -5.60 8.64
N LEU A 19 -28.07 -6.46 9.18
CA LEU A 19 -29.07 -7.22 8.40
C LEU A 19 -30.21 -6.35 7.87
N SER A 20 -30.52 -5.21 8.53
CA SER A 20 -31.52 -4.25 8.06
C SER A 20 -30.98 -3.23 7.05
N GLY A 21 -29.69 -3.32 6.67
CA GLY A 21 -29.05 -2.35 5.77
C GLY A 21 -28.74 -0.99 6.41
N GLU A 22 -28.84 -0.88 7.73
CA GLU A 22 -28.52 0.34 8.48
C GLU A 22 -27.03 0.41 8.90
N GLY A 23 -26.25 -0.60 8.49
CA GLY A 23 -24.80 -0.62 8.68
C GLY A 23 -24.13 0.53 7.94
N ARG A 24 -23.12 1.13 8.56
CA ARG A 24 -22.26 2.15 7.92
C ARG A 24 -20.81 1.80 8.17
N PHE A 25 -20.09 1.53 7.10
CA PHE A 25 -18.65 1.38 7.06
C PHE A 25 -18.02 2.61 6.40
N ILE A 26 -16.69 2.72 6.46
CA ILE A 26 -15.96 3.86 5.88
C ILE A 26 -16.30 4.05 4.39
N ASN A 27 -16.44 2.95 3.64
CA ASN A 27 -16.76 3.00 2.21
C ASN A 27 -18.20 3.46 1.89
N ASP A 28 -19.09 3.49 2.89
CA ASP A 28 -20.48 3.95 2.72
C ASP A 28 -20.62 5.45 2.99
N ILE A 29 -19.52 6.10 3.42
CA ILE A 29 -19.50 7.53 3.71
C ILE A 29 -19.10 8.28 2.44
N ASN A 30 -20.01 9.08 1.92
CA ASN A 30 -19.78 9.93 0.76
C ASN A 30 -19.99 11.39 1.16
N LEU A 31 -18.99 12.22 0.90
CA LEU A 31 -19.01 13.66 1.16
C LEU A 31 -19.07 14.44 -0.15
N ALA A 32 -19.71 15.58 -0.14
CA ALA A 32 -19.73 16.47 -1.30
C ALA A 32 -18.29 16.96 -1.59
N GLY A 33 -17.84 16.84 -2.85
CA GLY A 33 -16.48 17.20 -3.25
C GLY A 33 -15.40 16.21 -2.82
N GLN A 34 -15.78 15.00 -2.39
CA GLN A 34 -14.85 13.93 -2.06
C GLN A 34 -14.04 13.51 -3.29
N ALA A 35 -12.73 13.43 -3.14
CA ALA A 35 -11.85 12.79 -4.11
C ALA A 35 -11.61 11.31 -3.73
N HIS A 36 -11.38 10.50 -4.73
CA HIS A 36 -11.08 9.07 -4.57
C HIS A 36 -9.63 8.78 -4.94
N ALA A 37 -8.96 8.01 -4.08
CA ALA A 37 -7.57 7.61 -4.26
C ALA A 37 -7.45 6.14 -4.66
N VAL A 38 -6.61 5.87 -5.67
CA VAL A 38 -6.19 4.52 -6.06
C VAL A 38 -4.67 4.46 -5.99
N VAL A 39 -4.16 3.44 -5.30
CA VAL A 39 -2.73 3.19 -5.18
C VAL A 39 -2.32 2.13 -6.20
N VAL A 40 -1.42 2.47 -7.10
CA VAL A 40 -0.82 1.53 -8.05
C VAL A 40 0.33 0.80 -7.35
N ARG A 41 0.34 -0.52 -7.48
CA ARG A 41 1.25 -1.40 -6.74
C ARG A 41 2.08 -2.25 -7.70
N SER A 42 3.29 -2.56 -7.28
CA SER A 42 4.21 -3.37 -8.04
C SER A 42 3.72 -4.81 -8.24
N PRO A 43 3.79 -5.34 -9.46
CA PRO A 43 3.64 -6.78 -9.71
C PRO A 43 4.93 -7.57 -9.43
N HIS A 44 6.08 -6.88 -9.30
CA HIS A 44 7.39 -7.50 -9.12
C HIS A 44 7.78 -7.60 -7.65
N ALA A 45 8.46 -8.69 -7.30
CA ALA A 45 8.97 -8.91 -5.95
C ALA A 45 10.20 -8.05 -5.64
N HIS A 46 11.01 -7.73 -6.65
CA HIS A 46 12.14 -6.82 -6.59
C HIS A 46 12.45 -6.30 -7.98
N ALA A 47 12.40 -5.01 -8.17
CA ALA A 47 12.72 -4.38 -9.45
C ALA A 47 13.14 -2.92 -9.26
N ARG A 48 13.94 -2.43 -10.20
CA ARG A 48 14.20 -1.01 -10.35
C ARG A 48 13.09 -0.37 -11.19
N ILE A 49 12.58 0.76 -10.76
CA ILE A 49 11.68 1.59 -11.56
C ILE A 49 12.57 2.46 -12.47
N LYS A 50 12.57 2.19 -13.77
CA LYS A 50 13.33 2.99 -14.75
C LYS A 50 12.56 4.23 -15.15
N SER A 51 11.27 4.08 -15.45
CA SER A 51 10.42 5.20 -15.82
C SER A 51 8.96 4.91 -15.52
N ILE A 52 8.19 5.97 -15.30
CA ILE A 52 6.73 5.95 -15.14
C ILE A 52 6.16 6.94 -16.13
N ALA A 53 5.48 6.45 -17.16
CA ALA A 53 4.77 7.28 -18.14
C ALA A 53 3.36 7.55 -17.60
N ARG A 54 3.13 8.80 -17.13
CA ARG A 54 1.86 9.21 -16.50
C ARG A 54 1.07 10.24 -17.30
N SER A 55 1.58 10.69 -18.44
CA SER A 55 0.97 11.79 -19.21
C SER A 55 -0.43 11.45 -19.73
N ALA A 56 -0.63 10.25 -20.27
CA ALA A 56 -1.94 9.79 -20.76
C ALA A 56 -2.96 9.73 -19.60
N ALA A 57 -2.58 9.14 -18.47
CA ALA A 57 -3.40 9.06 -17.29
C ALA A 57 -3.73 10.45 -16.70
N SER A 58 -2.76 11.38 -16.69
CA SER A 58 -2.97 12.75 -16.20
C SER A 58 -3.96 13.56 -17.07
N ALA A 59 -4.06 13.21 -18.34
CA ALA A 59 -5.01 13.85 -19.26
C ALA A 59 -6.40 13.17 -19.26
N ALA A 60 -6.58 12.07 -18.56
CA ALA A 60 -7.83 11.34 -18.52
C ALA A 60 -8.93 12.11 -17.77
N PRO A 61 -10.20 11.96 -18.20
CA PRO A 61 -11.31 12.71 -17.57
C PRO A 61 -11.43 12.44 -16.07
N GLY A 62 -11.66 13.51 -15.29
CA GLY A 62 -11.89 13.43 -13.85
C GLY A 62 -10.67 13.08 -13.01
N VAL A 63 -9.48 12.99 -13.58
CA VAL A 63 -8.22 12.83 -12.84
C VAL A 63 -7.84 14.18 -12.23
N LEU A 64 -7.65 14.20 -10.92
CA LEU A 64 -7.29 15.39 -10.14
C LEU A 64 -5.78 15.50 -9.91
N GLY A 65 -5.08 14.38 -9.88
CA GLY A 65 -3.63 14.35 -9.71
C GLY A 65 -3.05 12.94 -9.70
N ILE A 66 -1.77 12.85 -10.03
CA ILE A 66 -0.99 11.60 -10.01
C ILE A 66 0.35 11.91 -9.33
N PHE A 67 0.65 11.15 -8.28
CA PHE A 67 1.81 11.39 -7.42
C PHE A 67 2.69 10.15 -7.35
N THR A 68 3.98 10.36 -7.49
CA THR A 68 5.04 9.35 -7.33
C THR A 68 5.73 9.51 -5.97
N GLY A 69 6.65 8.60 -5.65
CA GLY A 69 7.47 8.74 -4.45
C GLY A 69 8.37 9.97 -4.49
N GLU A 70 8.83 10.37 -5.68
CA GLU A 70 9.63 11.58 -5.88
C GLU A 70 8.81 12.86 -5.62
N ASP A 71 7.54 12.89 -6.02
CA ASP A 71 6.64 14.01 -5.73
C ASP A 71 6.44 14.16 -4.20
N LEU A 72 6.21 13.03 -3.49
CA LEU A 72 6.08 13.04 -2.03
C LEU A 72 7.37 13.53 -1.33
N ALA A 73 8.52 13.11 -1.83
CA ALA A 73 9.81 13.55 -1.29
C ALA A 73 10.06 15.04 -1.53
N ALA A 74 9.67 15.55 -2.70
CA ALA A 74 9.79 16.97 -3.04
C ALA A 74 8.89 17.86 -2.15
N ASP A 75 7.70 17.33 -1.76
CA ASP A 75 6.79 17.98 -0.81
C ASP A 75 7.23 17.87 0.66
N GLY A 76 8.39 17.26 0.92
CA GLY A 76 8.94 17.09 2.26
C GLY A 76 8.21 16.05 3.12
N LEU A 77 7.40 15.18 2.50
CA LEU A 77 6.77 14.08 3.20
C LEU A 77 7.83 13.04 3.54
N GLY A 78 7.97 12.77 4.82
CA GLY A 78 8.99 11.88 5.34
C GLY A 78 8.67 10.40 5.11
N THR A 79 9.52 9.57 5.69
CA THR A 79 9.41 8.10 5.63
C THR A 79 8.92 7.55 6.95
N MET A 80 8.30 6.38 6.92
CA MET A 80 7.82 5.67 8.10
C MET A 80 8.92 4.78 8.68
N LEU A 81 9.27 4.99 9.94
CA LEU A 81 10.15 4.09 10.68
C LEU A 81 9.35 2.97 11.33
N PRO A 82 9.92 1.77 11.51
CA PRO A 82 9.32 0.73 12.31
C PRO A 82 9.00 1.25 13.72
N THR A 83 7.76 1.10 14.15
CA THR A 83 7.31 1.56 15.48
C THR A 83 7.91 0.74 16.63
N VAL A 84 8.23 -0.53 16.36
CA VAL A 84 8.86 -1.43 17.34
C VAL A 84 10.31 -1.63 16.97
N GLN A 85 11.19 -1.02 17.74
CA GLN A 85 12.62 -1.22 17.63
C GLN A 85 13.08 -2.28 18.63
N ARG A 86 13.66 -3.36 18.14
CA ARG A 86 14.19 -4.45 18.94
C ARG A 86 15.72 -4.45 18.90
N LYS A 87 16.34 -5.06 19.89
CA LYS A 87 17.77 -5.36 19.89
C LYS A 87 18.00 -6.81 19.46
N ARG A 88 19.13 -7.05 18.82
CA ARG A 88 19.62 -8.38 18.53
C ARG A 88 20.12 -9.05 19.83
N PRO A 89 20.35 -10.37 19.84
CA PRO A 89 20.88 -11.08 21.01
C PRO A 89 22.22 -10.52 21.53
N ASP A 90 23.04 -9.93 20.66
CA ASP A 90 24.30 -9.27 20.98
C ASP A 90 24.16 -7.84 21.52
N GLY A 91 22.93 -7.36 21.67
CA GLY A 91 22.61 -6.02 22.14
C GLY A 91 22.64 -4.93 21.06
N SER A 92 23.07 -5.22 19.84
CA SER A 92 23.06 -4.28 18.73
C SER A 92 21.63 -3.98 18.27
N PRO A 93 21.37 -2.79 17.64
CA PRO A 93 20.07 -2.49 17.09
C PRO A 93 19.67 -3.49 16.00
N MET A 94 18.37 -3.78 15.89
CA MET A 94 17.86 -4.50 14.72
C MET A 94 18.10 -3.68 13.44
N PHE A 95 18.18 -4.37 12.30
CA PHE A 95 18.09 -3.69 11.02
C PHE A 95 16.73 -3.00 10.90
N ALA A 96 16.72 -1.71 10.74
CA ALA A 96 15.52 -0.90 10.61
C ALA A 96 15.72 0.09 9.48
N ARG A 97 14.97 -0.10 8.39
CA ARG A 97 14.91 0.86 7.30
C ARG A 97 13.59 1.59 7.35
N SER A 98 13.66 2.86 7.06
CA SER A 98 12.46 3.66 6.84
C SER A 98 11.84 3.32 5.49
N HIS A 99 10.50 3.24 5.47
CA HIS A 99 9.74 3.02 4.25
C HIS A 99 9.11 4.33 3.79
N PRO A 100 9.31 4.75 2.54
CA PRO A 100 8.55 5.84 1.96
C PRO A 100 7.09 5.43 1.80
N GLY A 101 6.18 6.40 1.78
CA GLY A 101 4.75 6.14 1.51
C GLY A 101 4.49 5.57 0.12
N LEU A 102 5.31 5.99 -0.86
CA LEU A 102 5.41 5.43 -2.20
C LEU A 102 6.87 5.10 -2.50
N ALA A 103 7.12 3.95 -3.11
CA ALA A 103 8.46 3.50 -3.45
C ALA A 103 9.12 4.44 -4.46
N THR A 104 10.41 4.74 -4.25
CA THR A 104 11.27 5.54 -5.11
C THR A 104 12.40 4.66 -5.64
N GLY A 105 12.63 4.70 -6.95
CA GLY A 105 13.73 4.01 -7.62
C GLY A 105 13.64 2.49 -7.60
N HIS A 106 13.19 1.86 -6.53
CA HIS A 106 13.07 0.39 -6.41
C HIS A 106 11.78 -0.01 -5.70
N VAL A 107 11.15 -1.06 -6.22
CA VAL A 107 10.12 -1.83 -5.51
C VAL A 107 10.74 -3.08 -4.91
N ARG A 108 10.32 -3.47 -3.70
CA ARG A 108 10.99 -4.48 -2.89
C ARG A 108 10.12 -5.66 -2.48
N PHE A 109 8.85 -5.63 -2.82
CA PHE A 109 7.90 -6.73 -2.63
C PHE A 109 6.72 -6.61 -3.59
N VAL A 110 6.06 -7.73 -3.87
CA VAL A 110 4.80 -7.71 -4.65
C VAL A 110 3.75 -6.93 -3.86
N GLY A 111 3.19 -5.91 -4.51
CA GLY A 111 2.24 -5.01 -3.86
C GLY A 111 2.87 -3.75 -3.27
N ASP A 112 4.17 -3.53 -3.43
CA ASP A 112 4.85 -2.30 -3.00
C ASP A 112 4.21 -1.08 -3.70
N PRO A 113 3.65 -0.10 -2.95
CA PRO A 113 3.01 1.06 -3.54
C PRO A 113 4.07 1.99 -4.15
N PHE A 114 3.88 2.43 -5.39
CA PHE A 114 4.82 3.34 -6.04
C PHE A 114 4.17 4.56 -6.71
N LEU A 115 2.82 4.56 -6.82
CA LEU A 115 2.10 5.66 -7.43
C LEU A 115 0.71 5.80 -6.83
N LEU A 116 0.25 7.04 -6.65
CA LEU A 116 -1.08 7.39 -6.16
C LEU A 116 -1.81 8.20 -7.21
N ILE A 117 -3.04 7.80 -7.51
CA ILE A 117 -3.93 8.51 -8.44
C ILE A 117 -5.11 9.05 -7.65
N LEU A 118 -5.40 10.34 -7.81
CA LEU A 118 -6.60 11.00 -7.29
C LEU A 118 -7.54 11.32 -8.44
N ALA A 119 -8.82 10.98 -8.31
CA ALA A 119 -9.85 11.30 -9.28
C ALA A 119 -11.19 11.64 -8.60
N GLU A 120 -12.12 12.17 -9.36
CA GLU A 120 -13.47 12.51 -8.91
C GLU A 120 -14.28 11.29 -8.47
N THR A 121 -14.01 10.12 -9.08
CA THR A 121 -14.63 8.85 -8.71
C THR A 121 -13.58 7.74 -8.66
N ARG A 122 -13.90 6.67 -7.92
CA ARG A 122 -13.02 5.49 -7.85
C ARG A 122 -12.85 4.81 -9.22
N SER A 123 -13.90 4.76 -10.04
CA SER A 123 -13.83 4.16 -11.38
C SER A 123 -12.86 4.95 -12.28
N LEU A 124 -12.97 6.28 -12.32
CA LEU A 124 -12.05 7.13 -13.08
C LEU A 124 -10.60 6.98 -12.62
N ALA A 125 -10.37 6.81 -11.31
CA ALA A 125 -9.02 6.55 -10.80
C ALA A 125 -8.48 5.17 -11.25
N LEU A 126 -9.33 4.15 -11.33
CA LEU A 126 -8.96 2.82 -11.85
C LEU A 126 -8.69 2.86 -13.35
N ASP A 127 -9.56 3.50 -14.13
CA ASP A 127 -9.37 3.66 -15.57
C ASP A 127 -8.06 4.42 -15.87
N ALA A 128 -7.75 5.45 -15.09
CA ALA A 128 -6.48 6.16 -15.20
C ALA A 128 -5.28 5.28 -14.82
N ALA A 129 -5.43 4.36 -13.86
CA ALA A 129 -4.37 3.44 -13.48
C ALA A 129 -4.00 2.48 -14.62
N GLU A 130 -4.96 2.09 -15.46
CA GLU A 130 -4.71 1.25 -16.65
C GLU A 130 -3.92 1.98 -17.75
N LEU A 131 -3.90 3.32 -17.74
CA LEU A 131 -3.12 4.14 -18.67
C LEU A 131 -1.69 4.41 -18.21
N ILE A 132 -1.32 3.93 -17.02
CA ILE A 132 0.05 4.07 -16.51
C ILE A 132 0.93 2.98 -17.11
N GLU A 133 1.98 3.39 -17.83
CA GLU A 133 3.02 2.48 -18.30
C GLU A 133 4.26 2.63 -17.44
N VAL A 134 4.79 1.50 -16.96
CA VAL A 134 5.99 1.47 -16.10
C VAL A 134 7.03 0.54 -16.69
N ASP A 135 8.24 1.07 -16.91
CA ASP A 135 9.38 0.25 -17.29
C ASP A 135 10.13 -0.20 -16.01
N PHE A 136 10.05 -1.51 -15.75
CA PHE A 136 10.75 -2.16 -14.64
C PHE A 136 11.97 -2.94 -15.16
N ASP A 137 13.05 -2.89 -14.37
CA ASP A 137 14.22 -3.76 -14.53
C ASP A 137 14.21 -4.75 -13.37
N GLU A 138 13.85 -6.01 -13.66
CA GLU A 138 13.70 -7.03 -12.63
C GLU A 138 15.05 -7.36 -11.97
N LEU A 139 15.04 -7.47 -10.65
CA LEU A 139 16.20 -7.78 -9.83
C LEU A 139 15.99 -9.13 -9.12
N PRO A 140 17.08 -9.78 -8.71
CA PRO A 140 16.98 -11.00 -7.93
C PRO A 140 16.12 -10.83 -6.68
N SER A 141 15.19 -11.76 -6.49
CA SER A 141 14.30 -11.80 -5.32
C SER A 141 14.54 -13.04 -4.48
N VAL A 142 14.20 -12.98 -3.20
CA VAL A 142 14.33 -14.11 -2.27
C VAL A 142 12.98 -14.40 -1.65
N THR A 143 12.44 -15.58 -1.96
CA THR A 143 11.16 -16.07 -1.44
C THR A 143 11.31 -17.17 -0.40
N ASP A 144 12.51 -17.71 -0.26
CA ASP A 144 12.85 -18.77 0.70
C ASP A 144 13.50 -18.18 1.95
N THR A 145 12.95 -18.46 3.12
CA THR A 145 13.40 -17.90 4.40
C THR A 145 14.80 -18.39 4.81
N ALA A 146 15.16 -19.62 4.49
CA ALA A 146 16.48 -20.15 4.81
C ALA A 146 17.56 -19.50 3.93
N ARG A 147 17.26 -19.27 2.66
CA ARG A 147 18.15 -18.52 1.75
C ARG A 147 18.29 -17.06 2.18
N ALA A 148 17.21 -16.44 2.62
CA ALA A 148 17.25 -15.08 3.15
C ALA A 148 18.13 -14.99 4.40
N ALA A 149 17.99 -15.94 5.33
CA ALA A 149 18.80 -16.01 6.54
C ALA A 149 20.29 -16.26 6.25
N ALA A 150 20.62 -16.95 5.16
CA ALA A 150 21.99 -17.17 4.71
C ALA A 150 22.67 -15.93 4.08
N GLY A 151 21.93 -14.81 3.96
CA GLY A 151 22.47 -13.52 3.51
C GLY A 151 22.90 -13.46 2.04
N LYS A 152 22.42 -14.39 1.19
CA LYS A 152 22.87 -14.49 -0.21
C LYS A 152 22.15 -13.55 -1.18
N ALA A 153 21.12 -12.87 -0.75
CA ALA A 153 20.45 -11.84 -1.53
C ALA A 153 19.73 -10.86 -0.57
N ALA A 154 19.90 -9.59 -0.83
CA ALA A 154 19.25 -8.53 -0.08
C ALA A 154 18.40 -7.67 -1.03
N VAL A 155 17.27 -7.20 -0.56
CA VAL A 155 16.42 -6.22 -1.27
C VAL A 155 16.81 -4.78 -0.95
N TRP A 156 17.78 -4.60 -0.05
CA TRP A 156 18.40 -3.34 0.31
C TRP A 156 19.89 -3.42 0.03
N ASP A 157 20.44 -2.38 -0.58
CA ASP A 157 21.84 -2.35 -1.04
C ASP A 157 22.88 -2.20 0.10
N GLU A 158 22.41 -2.10 1.36
CA GLU A 158 23.28 -1.95 2.55
C GLU A 158 22.84 -2.87 3.69
#